data_0cb8b21276af74992a75052bde75d60b
#
_entry.id   0cb8b21276af74992a75052bde75d60b
#
_cell.length_a   1.000
_cell.length_b   1.000
_cell.length_c   1.000
_cell.angle_alpha   90.00
_cell.angle_beta   90.00
_cell.angle_gamma   90.00
#
_symmetry.space_group_name_H-M   'P 1'
#
loop_
_entity.id
_entity.type
_entity.pdbx_description
1 polymer ?
#
loop_
_entity_poly.entity_id
_entity_poly.type
_entity_poly.pdbx_seq_one_letter_code
_entity_poly.pdbx_strand_id
1 'polypeptide(L)'
;AYRHGGLFRTIATTWFFTWPPRPFRELAVTEELRRRGLRTVEVCAACVSRPAGPFYRGWLITKQLPGAEDLWSAFHSGLIERIGLTAALRAVASGIRAMHREGVYHADLNLKNILLRIENGAAASYIIDYDKARLSLGRLPIALANRNLARLKRSVLKLDPEQRYFSAAAWCELVKFFHEDRHA
;
A
#
# COMPACT_ATOMS: atom_id res chain seq x y z
N ALA A 1 1.22 -12.64 15.70
CA ALA A 1 -0.14 -13.02 16.09
C ALA A 1 -1.08 -11.89 15.64
N TYR A 2 -1.74 -12.09 14.52
CA TYR A 2 -2.78 -11.17 14.04
C TYR A 2 -4.08 -11.49 14.78
N ARG A 3 -4.61 -10.53 15.55
CA ARG A 3 -5.97 -10.60 16.06
C ARG A 3 -6.86 -9.70 15.20
N HIS A 4 -7.84 -10.30 14.54
CA HIS A 4 -8.94 -9.61 13.89
C HIS A 4 -9.91 -9.12 14.98
N GLY A 5 -10.27 -7.85 14.91
CA GLY A 5 -11.36 -7.30 15.72
C GLY A 5 -11.04 -5.91 16.27
N GLY A 6 -11.75 -4.92 15.79
CA GLY A 6 -11.77 -3.59 16.36
C GLY A 6 -11.67 -2.46 15.34
N LEU A 7 -12.45 -1.43 15.57
CA LEU A 7 -12.63 -0.25 14.71
C LEU A 7 -11.32 0.53 14.43
N PHE A 8 -10.23 0.21 15.14
CA PHE A 8 -8.95 0.93 15.08
C PHE A 8 -7.79 -0.04 15.15
N ARG A 9 -6.89 0.01 14.19
CA ARG A 9 -5.66 -0.77 14.19
C ARG A 9 -4.50 0.13 14.64
N THR A 10 -4.00 -0.12 15.84
CA THR A 10 -2.77 0.51 16.35
C THR A 10 -1.58 -0.17 15.69
N ILE A 11 -0.80 0.56 14.91
CA ILE A 11 0.40 0.04 14.29
C ILE A 11 1.63 0.42 15.11
N ALA A 12 2.31 -0.61 15.60
CA ALA A 12 3.68 -0.69 16.09
C ALA A 12 4.20 0.46 16.97
N THR A 13 4.37 0.17 18.23
CA THR A 13 5.21 0.94 19.16
C THR A 13 6.68 0.61 18.90
N THR A 14 7.43 1.56 18.34
CA THR A 14 8.88 1.47 18.21
C THR A 14 9.52 2.77 18.68
N TRP A 15 10.71 2.71 19.24
CA TRP A 15 11.46 3.90 19.65
C TRP A 15 12.13 4.55 18.45
N PHE A 16 11.94 5.86 18.28
CA PHE A 16 12.50 6.63 17.18
C PHE A 16 13.17 7.91 17.69
N PHE A 17 14.10 8.45 16.89
CA PHE A 17 14.78 9.73 17.17
C PHE A 17 14.75 10.70 15.97
N THR A 18 13.95 10.43 14.94
CA THR A 18 13.84 11.28 13.75
C THR A 18 12.93 12.47 13.96
N TRP A 19 13.23 13.59 13.30
CA TRP A 19 12.40 14.79 13.29
C TRP A 19 12.05 15.20 11.85
N PRO A 20 10.79 15.55 11.49
CA PRO A 20 9.60 15.40 12.33
C PRO A 20 9.31 13.93 12.65
N PRO A 21 8.57 13.63 13.74
CA PRO A 21 8.21 12.26 14.12
C PRO A 21 7.49 11.52 13.01
N ARG A 22 7.83 10.22 12.85
CA ARG A 22 7.30 9.35 11.78
C ARG A 22 5.77 9.37 11.66
N PRO A 23 4.96 9.26 12.74
CA PRO A 23 3.51 9.27 12.61
C PRO A 23 2.97 10.57 12.01
N PHE A 24 3.59 11.71 12.33
CA PHE A 24 3.17 13.00 11.76
C PHE A 24 3.58 13.16 10.29
N ARG A 25 4.73 12.63 9.89
CA ARG A 25 5.13 12.59 8.49
C ARG A 25 4.20 11.70 7.67
N GLU A 26 3.88 10.51 8.19
CA GLU A 26 2.98 9.57 7.53
C GLU A 26 1.56 10.13 7.45
N LEU A 27 1.05 10.76 8.51
CA LEU A 27 -0.22 11.51 8.49
C LEU A 27 -0.21 12.54 7.36
N ALA A 28 0.79 13.43 7.33
CA ALA A 28 0.85 14.50 6.34
C ALA A 28 0.87 13.98 4.91
N VAL A 29 1.67 12.95 4.64
CA VAL A 29 1.77 12.34 3.30
C VAL A 29 0.47 11.64 2.95
N THR A 30 -0.07 10.80 3.83
CA THR A 30 -1.28 10.02 3.56
C THR A 30 -2.49 10.93 3.29
N GLU A 31 -2.70 11.98 4.10
CA GLU A 31 -3.80 12.92 3.90
C GLU A 31 -3.62 13.78 2.64
N GLU A 32 -2.39 14.19 2.31
CA GLU A 32 -2.13 14.88 1.05
C GLU A 32 -2.44 14.00 -0.16
N LEU A 33 -2.03 12.73 -0.14
CA LEU A 33 -2.34 11.79 -1.21
C LEU A 33 -3.84 11.52 -1.32
N ARG A 34 -4.54 11.43 -0.20
CA ARG A 34 -6.00 11.30 -0.15
C ARG A 34 -6.70 12.52 -0.77
N ARG A 35 -6.23 13.73 -0.47
CA ARG A 35 -6.73 14.98 -1.09
C ARG A 35 -6.53 15.01 -2.61
N ARG A 36 -5.46 14.38 -3.11
CA ARG A 36 -5.20 14.21 -4.55
C ARG A 36 -6.03 13.09 -5.19
N GLY A 37 -6.94 12.47 -4.44
CA GLY A 37 -7.83 11.42 -4.94
C GLY A 37 -7.21 10.02 -5.00
N LEU A 38 -6.03 9.82 -4.39
CA LEU A 38 -5.46 8.47 -4.27
C LEU A 38 -6.25 7.65 -3.26
N ARG A 39 -6.51 6.39 -3.61
CA ARG A 39 -7.13 5.44 -2.71
C ARG A 39 -6.12 4.98 -1.66
N THR A 40 -6.29 5.48 -0.46
CA THR A 40 -5.54 5.10 0.74
C THR A 40 -6.47 5.16 1.95
N VAL A 41 -5.95 4.81 3.13
CA VAL A 41 -6.71 4.86 4.39
C VAL A 41 -6.85 6.30 4.89
N GLU A 42 -7.95 6.58 5.56
CA GLU A 42 -8.15 7.82 6.32
C GLU A 42 -7.38 7.74 7.63
N VAL A 43 -6.59 8.77 7.94
CA VAL A 43 -5.89 8.85 9.22
C VAL A 43 -6.77 9.54 10.24
N CYS A 44 -7.12 8.83 11.31
CA CYS A 44 -7.94 9.36 12.40
C CYS A 44 -7.13 10.16 13.43
N ALA A 45 -5.90 9.69 13.74
CA ALA A 45 -5.02 10.36 14.68
C ALA A 45 -3.56 9.94 14.49
N ALA A 46 -2.66 10.84 14.86
CA ALA A 46 -1.24 10.56 15.04
C ALA A 46 -0.81 11.06 16.43
N CYS A 47 -0.11 10.23 17.18
CA CYS A 47 0.31 10.54 18.54
C CYS A 47 1.80 10.23 18.73
N VAL A 48 2.45 11.01 19.57
CA VAL A 48 3.85 10.81 19.97
C VAL A 48 3.97 10.97 21.49
N SER A 49 4.65 10.03 22.11
CA SER A 49 5.04 10.11 23.53
C SER A 49 6.56 10.15 23.64
N ARG A 50 7.09 11.09 24.42
CA ARG A 50 8.53 11.26 24.70
C ARG A 50 8.79 10.98 26.17
N PRO A 51 9.08 9.73 26.56
CA PRO A 51 9.31 9.42 27.98
C PRO A 51 10.65 9.93 28.48
N ALA A 52 11.70 10.00 27.65
CA ALA A 52 13.01 10.56 28.03
C ALA A 52 13.89 10.86 26.80
N GLY A 53 14.67 11.95 26.85
CA GLY A 53 15.70 12.31 25.88
C GLY A 53 15.19 12.49 24.42
N PRO A 54 16.01 12.18 23.42
CA PRO A 54 15.67 12.38 22.01
C PRO A 54 14.74 11.28 21.44
N PHE A 55 14.46 10.23 22.21
CA PHE A 55 13.67 9.12 21.75
C PHE A 55 12.19 9.34 21.96
N TYR A 56 11.38 8.84 21.03
CA TYR A 56 9.92 8.87 21.13
C TYR A 56 9.29 7.53 20.71
N ARG A 57 8.07 7.32 21.22
CA ARG A 57 7.15 6.30 20.71
C ARG A 57 6.09 7.01 19.88
N GLY A 58 5.69 6.41 18.75
CA GLY A 58 4.70 7.00 17.88
C GLY A 58 3.61 6.01 17.50
N TRP A 59 2.39 6.54 17.35
CA TRP A 59 1.21 5.78 16.93
C TRP A 59 0.54 6.53 15.79
N LEU A 60 0.11 5.77 14.79
CA LEU A 60 -0.80 6.22 13.75
C LEU A 60 -2.07 5.39 13.84
N ILE A 61 -3.22 6.05 13.94
CA ILE A 61 -4.53 5.41 13.97
C ILE A 61 -5.22 5.71 12.65
N THR A 62 -5.59 4.66 11.94
CA THR A 62 -6.26 4.75 10.65
C THR A 62 -7.65 4.13 10.72
N LYS A 63 -8.57 4.65 9.94
CA LYS A 63 -9.90 4.09 9.78
C LYS A 63 -9.81 2.75 9.05
N GLN A 64 -10.46 1.75 9.62
CA GLN A 64 -10.57 0.44 8.98
C GLN A 64 -11.37 0.56 7.68
N LEU A 65 -10.92 -0.12 6.64
CA LEU A 65 -11.68 -0.31 5.41
C LEU A 65 -12.45 -1.63 5.51
N PRO A 66 -13.78 -1.61 5.73
CA PRO A 66 -14.55 -2.83 5.86
C PRO A 66 -14.46 -3.70 4.59
N GLY A 67 -14.26 -5.01 4.77
CA GLY A 67 -14.14 -5.96 3.67
C GLY A 67 -12.85 -5.86 2.85
N ALA A 68 -11.91 -5.01 3.25
CA ALA A 68 -10.60 -4.95 2.62
C ALA A 68 -9.63 -5.93 3.28
N GLU A 69 -8.85 -6.59 2.46
CA GLU A 69 -7.78 -7.49 2.86
C GLU A 69 -6.49 -7.11 2.14
N ASP A 70 -5.34 -7.31 2.80
CA ASP A 70 -4.07 -7.14 2.08
C ASP A 70 -3.94 -8.19 0.96
N LEU A 71 -3.21 -7.86 -0.10
CA LEU A 71 -3.15 -8.68 -1.30
C LEU A 71 -2.64 -10.09 -1.03
N TRP A 72 -1.75 -10.29 -0.05
CA TRP A 72 -1.31 -11.61 0.36
C TRP A 72 -2.44 -12.40 1.04
N SER A 73 -3.15 -11.79 1.97
CA SER A 73 -4.31 -12.39 2.64
C SER A 73 -5.43 -12.70 1.66
N ALA A 74 -5.67 -11.83 0.66
CA ALA A 74 -6.70 -12.00 -0.35
C ALA A 74 -6.55 -13.28 -1.19
N PHE A 75 -5.31 -13.75 -1.41
CA PHE A 75 -5.04 -15.03 -2.08
C PHE A 75 -5.40 -16.25 -1.22
N HIS A 76 -5.56 -16.10 0.10
CA HIS A 76 -5.83 -17.22 1.02
C HIS A 76 -7.26 -17.22 1.55
N SER A 77 -7.97 -16.10 1.45
CA SER A 77 -9.31 -15.92 2.02
C SER A 77 -10.45 -16.24 1.05
N GLY A 78 -10.13 -16.50 -0.22
CA GLY A 78 -11.12 -16.61 -1.27
C GLY A 78 -11.57 -15.26 -1.84
N LEU A 79 -10.94 -14.15 -1.47
CA LEU A 79 -11.30 -12.84 -2.03
C LEU A 79 -10.91 -12.73 -3.50
N ILE A 80 -9.74 -13.28 -3.90
CA ILE A 80 -9.29 -13.29 -5.29
C ILE A 80 -10.24 -14.09 -6.18
N GLU A 81 -10.77 -15.23 -5.70
CA GLU A 81 -11.74 -16.05 -6.43
C GLU A 81 -13.05 -15.29 -6.65
N ARG A 82 -13.52 -14.53 -5.64
CA ARG A 82 -14.74 -13.71 -5.76
C ARG A 82 -14.58 -12.50 -6.69
N ILE A 83 -13.42 -11.87 -6.69
CA ILE A 83 -13.09 -10.71 -7.55
C ILE A 83 -12.79 -11.16 -8.98
N GLY A 84 -12.13 -12.31 -9.14
CA GLY A 84 -11.45 -12.74 -10.35
C GLY A 84 -10.01 -12.19 -10.42
N LEU A 85 -9.05 -13.07 -10.70
CA LEU A 85 -7.61 -12.72 -10.69
C LEU A 85 -7.30 -11.53 -11.60
N THR A 86 -7.76 -11.54 -12.84
CA THR A 86 -7.53 -10.47 -13.82
C THR A 86 -8.06 -9.12 -13.33
N ALA A 87 -9.27 -9.09 -12.72
CA ALA A 87 -9.84 -7.85 -12.16
C ALA A 87 -9.02 -7.34 -10.96
N ALA A 88 -8.56 -8.24 -10.09
CA ALA A 88 -7.70 -7.91 -8.97
C ALA A 88 -6.35 -7.30 -9.44
N LEU A 89 -5.68 -7.95 -10.41
CA LEU A 89 -4.42 -7.47 -10.98
C LEU A 89 -4.58 -6.11 -11.65
N ARG A 90 -5.67 -5.90 -12.40
CA ARG A 90 -5.99 -4.61 -13.03
C ARG A 90 -6.21 -3.52 -11.99
N ALA A 91 -6.93 -3.80 -10.91
CA ALA A 91 -7.13 -2.85 -9.81
C ALA A 91 -5.79 -2.49 -9.14
N VAL A 92 -4.94 -3.46 -8.85
CA VAL A 92 -3.59 -3.25 -8.27
C VAL A 92 -2.74 -2.40 -9.21
N ALA A 93 -2.66 -2.73 -10.49
CA ALA A 93 -1.92 -1.97 -11.49
C ALA A 93 -2.41 -0.52 -11.59
N SER A 94 -3.73 -0.32 -11.60
CA SER A 94 -4.34 1.02 -11.62
C SER A 94 -3.98 1.85 -10.38
N GLY A 95 -4.03 1.26 -9.17
CA GLY A 95 -3.63 1.93 -7.94
C GLY A 95 -2.15 2.34 -7.95
N ILE A 96 -1.25 1.45 -8.40
CA ILE A 96 0.18 1.76 -8.51
C ILE A 96 0.42 2.87 -9.56
N ARG A 97 -0.27 2.83 -10.69
CA ARG A 97 -0.19 3.90 -11.71
C ARG A 97 -0.67 5.24 -11.17
N ALA A 98 -1.81 5.27 -10.49
CA ALA A 98 -2.34 6.48 -9.88
C ALA A 98 -1.31 7.09 -8.92
N MET A 99 -0.72 6.28 -8.05
CA MET A 99 0.35 6.69 -7.14
C MET A 99 1.56 7.26 -7.89
N HIS A 100 2.00 6.63 -8.98
CA HIS A 100 3.14 7.11 -9.78
C HIS A 100 2.81 8.38 -10.58
N ARG A 101 1.55 8.59 -11.00
CA ARG A 101 1.12 9.85 -11.64
C ARG A 101 1.26 11.03 -10.69
N GLU A 102 0.97 10.82 -9.41
CA GLU A 102 1.13 11.83 -8.36
C GLU A 102 2.58 11.97 -7.86
N GLY A 103 3.56 11.40 -8.56
CA GLY A 103 4.97 11.52 -8.23
C GLY A 103 5.43 10.76 -7.00
N VAL A 104 4.66 9.78 -6.54
CA VAL A 104 4.95 9.07 -5.30
C VAL A 104 5.83 7.86 -5.54
N TYR A 105 7.01 7.85 -4.91
CA TYR A 105 7.84 6.67 -4.75
C TYR A 105 7.53 6.02 -3.41
N HIS A 106 6.98 4.81 -3.42
CA HIS A 106 6.68 4.05 -2.21
C HIS A 106 7.88 3.18 -1.84
N ALA A 107 8.66 3.61 -0.84
CA ALA A 107 9.90 2.92 -0.51
C ALA A 107 9.71 1.51 0.09
N ASP A 108 8.48 1.12 0.44
CA ASP A 108 8.15 -0.21 0.96
C ASP A 108 6.92 -0.85 0.28
N LEU A 109 6.81 -0.70 -1.04
CA LEU A 109 5.71 -1.32 -1.79
C LEU A 109 5.85 -2.86 -1.76
N ASN A 110 4.88 -3.53 -1.14
CA ASN A 110 4.85 -4.98 -0.97
C ASN A 110 3.39 -5.48 -0.93
N LEU A 111 3.17 -6.80 -0.98
CA LEU A 111 1.83 -7.40 -1.02
C LEU A 111 0.95 -7.03 0.17
N LYS A 112 1.54 -6.77 1.35
CA LYS A 112 0.79 -6.44 2.58
C LYS A 112 0.39 -4.97 2.65
N ASN A 113 1.05 -4.10 1.85
CA ASN A 113 0.77 -2.67 1.78
C ASN A 113 -0.18 -2.32 0.62
N ILE A 114 -0.73 -3.32 -0.06
CA ILE A 114 -1.77 -3.17 -1.07
C ILE A 114 -3.01 -3.89 -0.54
N LEU A 115 -4.08 -3.15 -0.29
CA LEU A 115 -5.36 -3.72 0.11
C LEU A 115 -6.26 -3.85 -1.10
N LEU A 116 -7.05 -4.93 -1.13
CA LEU A 116 -8.12 -5.16 -2.10
C LEU A 116 -9.46 -5.27 -1.38
N ARG A 117 -10.50 -4.75 -2.02
CA ARG A 117 -11.89 -5.00 -1.64
C ARG A 117 -12.81 -4.92 -2.84
N ILE A 118 -14.07 -5.35 -2.67
CA ILE A 118 -15.13 -5.15 -3.64
C ILE A 118 -15.84 -3.83 -3.30
N GLU A 119 -15.91 -2.92 -4.27
CA GLU A 119 -16.66 -1.66 -4.21
C GLU A 119 -17.62 -1.57 -5.38
N ASN A 120 -18.91 -1.41 -5.09
CA ASN A 120 -19.94 -1.32 -6.13
C ASN A 120 -19.85 -2.45 -7.18
N GLY A 121 -19.55 -3.68 -6.72
CA GLY A 121 -19.39 -4.85 -7.59
C GLY A 121 -18.05 -4.95 -8.34
N ALA A 122 -17.12 -4.01 -8.17
CA ALA A 122 -15.84 -3.99 -8.84
C ALA A 122 -14.66 -4.11 -7.85
N ALA A 123 -13.53 -4.61 -8.34
CA ALA A 123 -12.29 -4.63 -7.57
C ALA A 123 -11.73 -3.21 -7.37
N ALA A 124 -11.41 -2.88 -6.13
CA ALA A 124 -10.74 -1.62 -5.77
C ALA A 124 -9.48 -1.92 -4.96
N SER A 125 -8.37 -1.23 -5.30
CA SER A 125 -7.12 -1.33 -4.55
C SER A 125 -6.82 -0.04 -3.79
N TYR A 126 -6.23 -0.21 -2.61
CA TYR A 126 -5.77 0.86 -1.74
C TYR A 126 -4.31 0.62 -1.40
N ILE A 127 -3.48 1.64 -1.50
CA ILE A 127 -2.07 1.55 -1.08
C ILE A 127 -1.94 2.24 0.27
N ILE A 128 -1.23 1.60 1.20
CA ILE A 128 -1.10 2.04 2.59
C ILE A 128 0.38 2.06 3.02
N ASP A 129 0.67 2.63 4.19
CA ASP A 129 2.00 2.71 4.79
C ASP A 129 2.98 3.57 3.98
N TYR A 130 2.67 4.87 3.92
CA TYR A 130 3.51 5.87 3.24
C TYR A 130 4.63 6.46 4.13
N ASP A 131 4.97 5.82 5.25
CA ASP A 131 5.99 6.28 6.20
C ASP A 131 7.33 6.67 5.53
N LYS A 132 7.78 5.88 4.56
CA LYS A 132 9.02 6.10 3.81
C LYS A 132 8.82 6.62 2.39
N ALA A 133 7.61 7.07 2.08
CA ALA A 133 7.32 7.59 0.75
C ALA A 133 8.11 8.86 0.45
N ARG A 134 8.43 9.04 -0.82
CA ARG A 134 9.08 10.25 -1.34
C ARG A 134 8.18 10.83 -2.43
N LEU A 135 7.93 12.12 -2.34
CA LEU A 135 7.15 12.87 -3.31
C LEU A 135 8.09 13.60 -4.26
N SER A 136 7.85 13.46 -5.55
CA SER A 136 8.51 14.21 -6.62
C SER A 136 7.54 15.24 -7.19
N LEU A 137 8.05 16.30 -7.77
CA LEU A 137 7.24 17.21 -8.57
C LEU A 137 6.84 16.50 -9.86
N GLY A 138 5.53 16.47 -10.14
CA GLY A 138 4.98 15.80 -11.31
C GLY A 138 5.09 14.26 -11.25
N ARG A 139 4.97 13.63 -12.41
CA ARG A 139 4.94 12.16 -12.54
C ARG A 139 6.26 11.52 -12.08
N LEU A 140 6.17 10.38 -11.40
CA LEU A 140 7.34 9.63 -10.94
C LEU A 140 8.22 9.20 -12.12
N PRO A 141 9.55 9.47 -12.07
CA PRO A 141 10.49 9.00 -13.08
C PRO A 141 10.43 7.48 -13.28
N ILE A 142 10.55 7.05 -14.56
CA ILE A 142 10.43 5.64 -14.95
C ILE A 142 11.37 4.72 -14.16
N ALA A 143 12.59 5.15 -13.90
CA ALA A 143 13.56 4.38 -13.12
C ALA A 143 13.06 4.10 -11.69
N LEU A 144 12.40 5.06 -11.05
CA LEU A 144 11.83 4.90 -9.71
C LEU A 144 10.55 4.05 -9.75
N ALA A 145 9.72 4.22 -10.79
CA ALA A 145 8.54 3.37 -11.01
C ALA A 145 8.95 1.89 -11.16
N ASN A 146 9.97 1.61 -11.95
CA ASN A 146 10.51 0.26 -12.11
C ASN A 146 11.11 -0.30 -10.80
N ARG A 147 11.73 0.55 -9.97
CA ARG A 147 12.19 0.13 -8.63
C ARG A 147 11.03 -0.28 -7.72
N ASN A 148 9.89 0.41 -7.80
CA ASN A 148 8.68 0.01 -7.06
C ASN A 148 8.16 -1.36 -7.54
N LEU A 149 8.05 -1.58 -8.86
CA LEU A 149 7.65 -2.88 -9.39
C LEU A 149 8.63 -4.00 -8.99
N ALA A 150 9.94 -3.74 -9.09
CA ALA A 150 10.96 -4.70 -8.67
C ALA A 150 10.86 -5.02 -7.17
N ARG A 151 10.48 -4.05 -6.33
CA ARG A 151 10.24 -4.26 -4.90
C ARG A 151 9.02 -5.13 -4.67
N LEU A 152 7.91 -4.85 -5.36
CA LEU A 152 6.72 -5.68 -5.30
C LEU A 152 7.02 -7.11 -5.75
N LYS A 153 7.76 -7.30 -6.86
CA LYS A 153 8.18 -8.63 -7.33
C LYS A 153 8.97 -9.39 -6.28
N ARG A 154 9.92 -8.72 -5.61
CA ARG A 154 10.66 -9.36 -4.49
C ARG A 154 9.75 -9.76 -3.34
N SER A 155 8.71 -8.97 -3.03
CA SER A 155 7.72 -9.34 -2.02
C SER A 155 6.92 -10.59 -2.44
N VAL A 156 6.53 -10.70 -3.71
CA VAL A 156 5.88 -11.90 -4.26
C VAL A 156 6.78 -13.11 -4.06
N LEU A 157 8.01 -13.07 -4.58
CA LEU A 157 8.95 -14.19 -4.51
C LEU A 157 9.33 -14.58 -3.07
N LYS A 158 9.31 -13.63 -2.14
CA LYS A 158 9.58 -13.89 -0.72
C LYS A 158 8.42 -14.60 -0.02
N LEU A 159 7.18 -14.24 -0.32
CA LEU A 159 5.98 -14.77 0.33
C LEU A 159 5.45 -16.02 -0.37
N ASP A 160 5.65 -16.11 -1.69
CA ASP A 160 5.21 -17.21 -2.56
C ASP A 160 6.37 -17.70 -3.44
N PRO A 161 7.43 -18.31 -2.86
CA PRO A 161 8.62 -18.74 -3.62
C PRO A 161 8.29 -19.80 -4.65
N GLU A 162 7.27 -20.62 -4.41
CA GLU A 162 6.80 -21.66 -5.32
C GLU A 162 5.77 -21.16 -6.33
N GLN A 163 5.41 -19.87 -6.26
CA GLN A 163 4.45 -19.21 -7.16
C GLN A 163 3.09 -19.92 -7.24
N ARG A 164 2.64 -20.49 -6.14
CA ARG A 164 1.36 -21.22 -6.04
C ARG A 164 0.16 -20.30 -6.17
N TYR A 165 0.25 -19.10 -5.62
CA TYR A 165 -0.83 -18.11 -5.58
C TYR A 165 -0.62 -16.99 -6.60
N PHE A 166 0.60 -16.48 -6.70
CA PHE A 166 0.97 -15.41 -7.61
C PHE A 166 1.97 -15.91 -8.65
N SER A 167 1.46 -16.54 -9.69
CA SER A 167 2.28 -17.17 -10.74
C SER A 167 3.09 -16.15 -11.56
N ALA A 168 4.08 -16.65 -12.32
CA ALA A 168 4.82 -15.83 -13.27
C ALA A 168 3.89 -15.23 -14.35
N ALA A 169 2.84 -15.95 -14.77
CA ALA A 169 1.84 -15.44 -15.70
C ALA A 169 1.05 -14.27 -15.10
N ALA A 170 0.60 -14.40 -13.84
CA ALA A 170 -0.07 -13.31 -13.12
C ALA A 170 0.84 -12.07 -12.97
N TRP A 171 2.14 -12.27 -12.76
CA TRP A 171 3.10 -11.17 -12.74
C TRP A 171 3.20 -10.47 -14.11
N CYS A 172 3.29 -11.22 -15.20
CA CYS A 172 3.32 -10.65 -16.55
C CYS A 172 2.05 -9.87 -16.87
N GLU A 173 0.89 -10.39 -16.47
CA GLU A 173 -0.40 -9.72 -16.64
C GLU A 173 -0.48 -8.41 -15.82
N LEU A 174 -0.04 -8.40 -14.57
CA LEU A 174 0.07 -7.18 -13.75
C LEU A 174 0.91 -6.11 -14.44
N VAL A 175 2.10 -6.50 -14.94
CA VAL A 175 3.03 -5.59 -15.62
C VAL A 175 2.43 -5.08 -16.93
N LYS A 176 1.72 -5.93 -17.70
CA LYS A 176 0.98 -5.52 -18.88
C LYS A 176 -0.05 -4.44 -18.52
N PHE A 177 -0.92 -4.68 -17.55
CA PHE A 177 -1.89 -3.68 -17.08
C PHE A 177 -1.24 -2.40 -16.57
N PHE A 178 -0.08 -2.50 -15.93
CA PHE A 178 0.66 -1.33 -15.49
C PHE A 178 1.14 -0.46 -16.66
N HIS A 179 1.36 -1.02 -17.83
CA HIS A 179 1.84 -0.28 -19.01
C HIS A 179 0.75 0.11 -20.00
N GLU A 180 -0.46 -0.47 -19.94
CA GLU A 180 -1.55 -0.24 -20.91
C GLU A 180 -1.91 1.25 -21.11
N ASP A 181 -1.89 2.08 -20.06
CA ASP A 181 -2.29 3.51 -20.16
C ASP A 181 -1.10 4.48 -20.37
N ARG A 182 0.06 4.01 -20.80
CA ARG A 182 1.19 4.90 -21.11
C ARG A 182 1.13 5.52 -22.48
N HIS A 183 0.23 5.03 -23.33
CA HIS A 183 0.06 5.44 -24.72
C HIS A 183 -1.25 6.17 -24.99
N ALA A 184 -2.04 6.51 -23.94
CA ALA A 184 -3.24 7.32 -24.00
C ALA A 184 -3.00 8.76 -23.51
#